data_fa09f547d871db10ac2b95a22cbe7355
#
_entry.id   fa09f547d871db10ac2b95a22cbe7355
#
_cell.length_a   1.000
_cell.length_b   1.000
_cell.length_c   1.000
_cell.angle_alpha   90.00
_cell.angle_beta   90.00
_cell.angle_gamma   90.00
#
_symmetry.space_group_name_H-M   'P 1'
#
loop_
_entity.id
_entity.type
_entity.pdbx_description
1 polymer ?
#
loop_
_entity_poly.entity_id
_entity_poly.type
_entity_poly.pdbx_seq_one_letter_code
_entity_poly.pdbx_strand_id
1 'polypeptide(L)'
;MFEVVIGLEVHTQLNTKTKIFCSCATSFGEAPNTNVCPTCLALPGALPVLNEEAVKKAIAFGKAVNATINKKSVFNRKNYFYPDLPKAYQISQFDIPIVEKGELFINVKGENKRIGITRAHLEEDAGKNIHENNFSKVDLNRAGTPLLEIVSEPELRSSDEAVAYLKKLHSIIRFLDISDVNMQEGSFRCDANVSIRPKGDTKLYTRVEIKNLNSFRFIQKAIEYEVKRQSEAWEDGTYEQEVVQETRLFDTTNLVTRSMRGKEEAAEYRYFPDPDLLPVLLKDEFLDIKIPELPDEKKARFIDELGIKESDAEVLISSLEMSRFFESLISQNLNPKLCVNWLNTELMGLLKGELTIENSPVDAQKLGVLIKRIEDGTISAKAAKDVLAFVFENTSVEIDEAIEKLGLKQVSDDSAIEAVIEQILNANADKVAEYKSGKEKLFGFFVGQTMKEGKGAFNPAKVNEILKTKLG
;
A
#
# COMPACT_ATOMS: atom_id res chain seq x y z
N MET A 1 16.38 24.99 -22.22
CA MET A 1 15.33 24.09 -21.65
C MET A 1 16.00 22.76 -21.35
N PHE A 2 15.84 22.24 -20.15
CA PHE A 2 16.49 21.01 -19.67
C PHE A 2 15.50 19.84 -19.63
N GLU A 3 16.06 18.65 -19.70
CA GLU A 3 15.38 17.38 -19.39
C GLU A 3 15.98 16.83 -18.09
N VAL A 4 15.13 16.45 -17.18
CA VAL A 4 15.50 15.81 -15.91
C VAL A 4 15.75 14.34 -16.15
N VAL A 5 16.78 13.78 -15.51
CA VAL A 5 17.09 12.34 -15.54
C VAL A 5 17.19 11.85 -14.11
N ILE A 6 16.30 10.93 -13.74
CA ILE A 6 16.22 10.39 -12.39
C ILE A 6 16.29 8.86 -12.44
N GLY A 7 17.16 8.31 -11.59
CA GLY A 7 17.18 6.90 -11.20
C GLY A 7 16.92 6.77 -9.72
N LEU A 8 16.23 5.73 -9.31
CA LEU A 8 15.88 5.46 -7.92
C LEU A 8 16.50 4.15 -7.46
N GLU A 9 16.96 4.16 -6.22
CA GLU A 9 17.49 3.01 -5.51
C GLU A 9 16.63 2.79 -4.27
N VAL A 10 15.91 1.68 -4.23
CA VAL A 10 14.94 1.38 -3.19
C VAL A 10 15.38 0.16 -2.40
N HIS A 11 15.47 0.32 -1.08
CA HIS A 11 15.75 -0.75 -0.16
C HIS A 11 14.48 -1.13 0.59
N THR A 12 14.11 -2.40 0.56
CA THR A 12 12.99 -2.91 1.35
C THR A 12 13.41 -4.08 2.22
N GLN A 13 13.11 -3.99 3.53
CA GLN A 13 13.32 -5.11 4.45
C GLN A 13 12.28 -6.21 4.16
N LEU A 14 12.75 -7.43 4.03
CA LEU A 14 11.87 -8.58 3.84
C LEU A 14 11.36 -9.08 5.20
N ASN A 15 10.05 -9.29 5.31
CA ASN A 15 9.38 -9.72 6.54
C ASN A 15 9.56 -11.23 6.83
N THR A 16 10.80 -11.70 6.78
CA THR A 16 11.17 -13.06 7.22
C THR A 16 11.18 -13.16 8.74
N LYS A 17 10.94 -14.35 9.27
CA LYS A 17 11.00 -14.58 10.73
C LYS A 17 12.41 -14.47 11.30
N THR A 18 13.41 -14.76 10.48
CA THR A 18 14.83 -14.76 10.86
C THR A 18 15.65 -13.92 9.90
N LYS A 19 16.81 -13.49 10.36
CA LYS A 19 17.79 -12.75 9.56
C LYS A 19 18.25 -13.55 8.34
N ILE A 20 18.93 -12.85 7.40
CA ILE A 20 19.29 -13.47 6.12
C ILE A 20 20.36 -14.58 6.27
N PHE A 21 21.26 -14.47 7.26
CA PHE A 21 22.37 -15.39 7.43
C PHE A 21 22.45 -16.05 8.80
N CYS A 22 21.45 -15.90 9.67
CA CYS A 22 21.38 -16.54 10.97
C CYS A 22 19.93 -16.70 11.45
N SER A 23 19.74 -17.37 12.59
CA SER A 23 18.43 -17.66 13.18
C SER A 23 17.88 -16.56 14.10
N CYS A 24 18.56 -15.42 14.27
CA CYS A 24 18.04 -14.33 15.09
C CYS A 24 16.75 -13.76 14.49
N ALA A 25 15.82 -13.36 15.37
CA ALA A 25 14.58 -12.74 14.97
C ALA A 25 14.79 -11.37 14.28
N THR A 26 13.83 -11.00 13.43
CA THR A 26 13.78 -9.70 12.73
C THR A 26 12.73 -8.75 13.32
N SER A 27 12.19 -9.08 14.50
CA SER A 27 11.17 -8.26 15.17
C SER A 27 11.66 -6.83 15.42
N PHE A 28 10.79 -5.86 15.14
CA PHE A 28 11.04 -4.45 15.38
C PHE A 28 10.66 -4.06 16.82
N GLY A 29 11.34 -3.04 17.39
CA GLY A 29 10.98 -2.47 18.69
C GLY A 29 11.52 -3.20 19.92
N GLU A 30 12.29 -4.26 19.74
CA GLU A 30 12.93 -4.97 20.86
C GLU A 30 14.04 -4.14 21.52
N ALA A 31 14.36 -4.49 22.76
CA ALA A 31 15.47 -3.83 23.46
C ALA A 31 16.78 -3.94 22.67
N PRO A 32 17.61 -2.88 22.63
CA PRO A 32 18.84 -2.86 21.83
C PRO A 32 19.74 -4.07 22.09
N ASN A 33 20.28 -4.65 21.03
CA ASN A 33 21.22 -5.79 21.05
C ASN A 33 20.69 -7.07 21.70
N THR A 34 19.37 -7.29 21.68
CA THR A 34 18.76 -8.55 22.15
C THR A 34 18.62 -9.60 21.04
N ASN A 35 18.47 -9.17 19.78
CA ASN A 35 18.35 -10.04 18.60
C ASN A 35 19.72 -10.20 17.91
N VAL A 36 20.74 -10.63 18.62
CA VAL A 36 22.10 -10.81 18.09
C VAL A 36 22.69 -12.17 18.48
N CYS A 37 23.56 -12.70 17.63
CA CYS A 37 24.28 -13.96 17.83
C CYS A 37 25.73 -13.81 17.34
N PRO A 38 26.60 -14.83 17.53
CA PRO A 38 27.97 -14.80 17.02
C PRO A 38 28.10 -14.41 15.55
N THR A 39 27.16 -14.85 14.68
CA THR A 39 27.16 -14.47 13.26
C THR A 39 26.85 -12.98 13.06
N CYS A 40 25.83 -12.42 13.74
CA CYS A 40 25.54 -10.97 13.67
C CYS A 40 26.69 -10.11 14.18
N LEU A 41 27.43 -10.61 15.18
CA LEU A 41 28.55 -9.91 15.81
C LEU A 41 29.89 -10.16 15.09
N ALA A 42 29.87 -10.93 14.01
CA ALA A 42 31.09 -11.28 13.26
C ALA A 42 32.18 -11.95 14.12
N LEU A 43 31.78 -12.78 15.09
CA LEU A 43 32.76 -13.47 15.92
C LEU A 43 33.56 -14.50 15.11
N PRO A 44 34.85 -14.69 15.41
CA PRO A 44 35.69 -15.65 14.70
C PRO A 44 35.07 -17.05 14.67
N GLY A 45 35.02 -17.68 13.49
CA GLY A 45 34.49 -19.03 13.30
C GLY A 45 32.97 -19.13 13.14
N ALA A 46 32.22 -18.03 13.25
CA ALA A 46 30.80 -18.00 12.92
C ALA A 46 30.61 -17.83 11.41
N LEU A 47 29.88 -18.76 10.79
CA LEU A 47 29.64 -18.78 9.35
C LEU A 47 28.20 -18.42 9.01
N PRO A 48 27.95 -17.71 7.90
CA PRO A 48 26.62 -17.36 7.43
C PRO A 48 25.88 -18.59 6.89
N VAL A 49 24.57 -18.66 7.11
CA VAL A 49 23.68 -19.66 6.51
C VAL A 49 22.49 -18.95 5.86
N LEU A 50 22.36 -19.06 4.55
CA LEU A 50 21.36 -18.34 3.76
C LEU A 50 19.92 -18.73 4.14
N ASN A 51 19.08 -17.74 4.37
CA ASN A 51 17.66 -17.91 4.59
C ASN A 51 16.93 -18.10 3.25
N GLU A 52 16.38 -19.29 3.04
CA GLU A 52 15.63 -19.66 1.83
C GLU A 52 14.40 -18.78 1.61
N GLU A 53 13.73 -18.33 2.68
CA GLU A 53 12.55 -17.48 2.57
C GLU A 53 12.87 -16.11 1.94
N ALA A 54 14.04 -15.54 2.24
CA ALA A 54 14.50 -14.32 1.60
C ALA A 54 14.66 -14.50 0.09
N VAL A 55 15.20 -15.64 -0.33
CA VAL A 55 15.33 -16.01 -1.75
C VAL A 55 13.97 -16.11 -2.43
N LYS A 56 13.01 -16.81 -1.80
CA LYS A 56 11.64 -16.95 -2.31
C LYS A 56 10.94 -15.59 -2.48
N LYS A 57 11.10 -14.69 -1.53
CA LYS A 57 10.54 -13.34 -1.58
C LYS A 57 11.14 -12.49 -2.69
N ALA A 58 12.45 -12.59 -2.91
CA ALA A 58 13.10 -11.92 -4.04
C ALA A 58 12.62 -12.46 -5.40
N ILE A 59 12.42 -13.77 -5.52
CA ILE A 59 11.85 -14.38 -6.73
C ILE A 59 10.41 -13.92 -6.96
N ALA A 60 9.58 -13.89 -5.90
CA ALA A 60 8.21 -13.39 -6.00
C ALA A 60 8.17 -11.94 -6.51
N PHE A 61 9.06 -11.08 -6.00
CA PHE A 61 9.22 -9.73 -6.52
C PHE A 61 9.61 -9.71 -8.00
N GLY A 62 10.63 -10.48 -8.38
CA GLY A 62 11.08 -10.56 -9.78
C GLY A 62 9.96 -10.98 -10.73
N LYS A 63 9.12 -11.94 -10.34
CA LYS A 63 7.93 -12.34 -11.12
C LYS A 63 6.92 -11.19 -11.26
N ALA A 64 6.67 -10.47 -10.18
CA ALA A 64 5.69 -9.37 -10.17
C ALA A 64 6.08 -8.19 -11.07
N VAL A 65 7.37 -8.04 -11.38
CA VAL A 65 7.88 -6.99 -12.25
C VAL A 65 8.39 -7.52 -13.59
N ASN A 66 7.94 -8.70 -14.01
CA ASN A 66 8.31 -9.36 -15.27
C ASN A 66 9.82 -9.47 -15.49
N ALA A 67 10.59 -9.63 -14.43
CA ALA A 67 12.04 -9.66 -14.48
C ALA A 67 12.60 -11.04 -14.84
N THR A 68 13.85 -11.04 -15.28
CA THR A 68 14.63 -12.27 -15.41
C THR A 68 15.09 -12.74 -14.03
N ILE A 69 14.79 -14.00 -13.68
CA ILE A 69 15.29 -14.65 -12.48
C ILE A 69 16.54 -15.45 -12.83
N ASN A 70 17.68 -15.08 -12.25
CA ASN A 70 18.94 -15.80 -12.49
C ASN A 70 18.95 -17.13 -11.73
N LYS A 71 19.01 -18.26 -12.48
CA LYS A 71 19.12 -19.62 -11.89
C LYS A 71 20.39 -19.81 -11.07
N LYS A 72 21.40 -19.01 -11.31
CA LYS A 72 22.64 -18.93 -10.50
C LYS A 72 22.84 -17.48 -10.07
N SER A 73 23.00 -17.25 -8.77
CA SER A 73 23.40 -15.94 -8.25
C SER A 73 24.54 -16.09 -7.24
N VAL A 74 25.26 -15.00 -6.99
CA VAL A 74 26.47 -15.03 -6.15
C VAL A 74 26.39 -13.89 -5.13
N PHE A 75 26.68 -14.23 -3.88
CA PHE A 75 26.90 -13.23 -2.86
C PHE A 75 28.35 -12.74 -2.87
N ASN A 76 28.51 -11.43 -2.75
CA ASN A 76 29.79 -10.73 -2.72
C ASN A 76 29.95 -10.01 -1.38
N ARG A 77 31.19 -9.75 -0.99
CA ARG A 77 31.50 -8.85 0.10
C ARG A 77 31.68 -7.44 -0.45
N LYS A 78 30.86 -6.49 0.05
CA LYS A 78 30.96 -5.04 -0.15
C LYS A 78 31.73 -4.49 1.04
N ASN A 79 33.00 -4.16 0.83
CA ASN A 79 33.91 -3.81 1.94
C ASN A 79 33.81 -2.32 2.28
N TYR A 80 33.40 -2.01 3.49
CA TYR A 80 33.44 -0.68 4.09
C TYR A 80 33.39 -0.79 5.61
N PHE A 81 33.89 0.25 6.30
CA PHE A 81 33.96 0.26 7.76
C PHE A 81 32.97 1.23 8.35
N TYR A 82 32.07 0.70 9.17
CA TYR A 82 31.14 1.51 9.93
C TYR A 82 30.81 0.83 11.26
N PRO A 83 30.53 1.57 12.36
CA PRO A 83 30.32 0.97 13.68
C PRO A 83 29.18 -0.03 13.75
N ASP A 84 28.12 0.15 12.95
CA ASP A 84 26.96 -0.73 12.86
C ASP A 84 27.13 -1.89 11.89
N LEU A 85 28.33 -2.07 11.35
CA LEU A 85 28.69 -3.18 10.47
C LEU A 85 29.87 -3.98 11.06
N PRO A 86 29.64 -4.90 12.02
CA PRO A 86 30.70 -5.57 12.80
C PRO A 86 31.68 -6.37 11.95
N LYS A 87 31.24 -6.90 10.82
CA LYS A 87 32.05 -7.69 9.87
C LYS A 87 33.06 -6.82 9.09
N ALA A 88 32.89 -5.49 9.09
CA ALA A 88 33.61 -4.56 8.21
C ALA A 88 33.34 -4.80 6.70
N TYR A 89 32.33 -5.58 6.36
CA TYR A 89 31.79 -5.74 5.02
C TYR A 89 30.29 -6.07 5.13
N GLN A 90 29.55 -5.74 4.08
CA GLN A 90 28.16 -6.14 3.90
C GLN A 90 28.11 -7.28 2.88
N ILE A 91 27.38 -8.34 3.18
CA ILE A 91 27.09 -9.38 2.20
C ILE A 91 25.97 -8.89 1.32
N SER A 92 26.22 -8.82 0.00
CA SER A 92 25.33 -8.31 -1.02
C SER A 92 25.51 -9.10 -2.31
N GLN A 93 24.78 -8.79 -3.38
CA GLN A 93 25.00 -9.37 -4.70
C GLN A 93 25.40 -8.28 -5.68
N PHE A 94 26.44 -8.50 -6.47
CA PHE A 94 26.97 -7.50 -7.41
C PHE A 94 26.95 -7.98 -8.85
N ASP A 95 27.79 -8.95 -9.22
CA ASP A 95 27.95 -9.39 -10.59
C ASP A 95 26.76 -10.18 -11.13
N ILE A 96 26.19 -11.07 -10.29
CA ILE A 96 25.08 -11.95 -10.69
C ILE A 96 23.99 -11.83 -9.60
N PRO A 97 23.16 -10.79 -9.66
CA PRO A 97 22.04 -10.62 -8.74
C PRO A 97 20.96 -11.67 -9.03
N ILE A 98 20.06 -11.89 -8.06
CA ILE A 98 18.98 -12.85 -8.22
C ILE A 98 17.93 -12.42 -9.24
N VAL A 99 17.71 -11.11 -9.40
CA VAL A 99 16.71 -10.53 -10.30
C VAL A 99 17.35 -9.47 -11.19
N GLU A 100 17.11 -9.55 -12.50
CA GLU A 100 17.57 -8.59 -13.50
C GLU A 100 16.50 -8.23 -14.53
N LYS A 101 16.61 -7.04 -15.13
CA LYS A 101 15.84 -6.63 -16.32
C LYS A 101 14.33 -6.70 -16.13
N GLY A 102 13.86 -6.18 -15.02
CA GLY A 102 12.43 -6.03 -14.75
C GLY A 102 11.85 -4.76 -15.37
N GLU A 103 10.53 -4.63 -15.23
CA GLU A 103 9.81 -3.43 -15.65
C GLU A 103 8.56 -3.21 -14.80
N LEU A 104 8.14 -1.97 -14.70
CA LEU A 104 6.82 -1.63 -14.20
C LEU A 104 6.25 -0.42 -14.97
N PHE A 105 4.92 -0.30 -14.93
CA PHE A 105 4.20 0.76 -15.62
C PHE A 105 3.63 1.75 -14.59
N ILE A 106 3.87 3.03 -14.82
CA ILE A 106 3.32 4.12 -14.03
C ILE A 106 2.30 4.90 -14.86
N ASN A 107 1.31 5.48 -14.19
CA ASN A 107 0.39 6.44 -14.82
C ASN A 107 0.57 7.80 -14.16
N VAL A 108 0.87 8.82 -14.97
CA VAL A 108 0.98 10.21 -14.51
C VAL A 108 0.14 11.07 -15.43
N LYS A 109 -0.88 11.73 -14.86
CA LYS A 109 -1.80 12.61 -15.60
C LYS A 109 -2.50 11.95 -16.80
N GLY A 110 -2.77 10.64 -16.70
CA GLY A 110 -3.42 9.86 -17.75
C GLY A 110 -2.46 9.26 -18.80
N GLU A 111 -1.17 9.52 -18.71
CA GLU A 111 -0.15 8.95 -19.57
C GLU A 111 0.50 7.72 -18.91
N ASN A 112 0.46 6.58 -19.60
CA ASN A 112 1.14 5.37 -19.17
C ASN A 112 2.59 5.39 -19.65
N LYS A 113 3.52 5.11 -18.73
CA LYS A 113 4.95 5.05 -19.01
C LYS A 113 5.57 3.80 -18.43
N ARG A 114 6.34 3.08 -19.24
CA ARG A 114 7.19 1.98 -18.81
C ARG A 114 8.46 2.53 -18.17
N ILE A 115 8.84 1.95 -17.02
CA ILE A 115 10.10 2.22 -16.32
C ILE A 115 10.81 0.88 -16.12
N GLY A 116 12.05 0.80 -16.61
CA GLY A 116 12.90 -0.37 -16.42
C GLY A 116 13.42 -0.50 -14.99
N ILE A 117 13.59 -1.74 -14.57
CA ILE A 117 14.30 -2.11 -13.35
C ILE A 117 15.59 -2.81 -13.81
N THR A 118 16.72 -2.21 -13.52
CA THR A 118 18.04 -2.78 -13.87
C THR A 118 18.25 -4.11 -13.18
N ARG A 119 18.01 -4.12 -11.85
CA ARG A 119 18.17 -5.30 -11.01
C ARG A 119 17.41 -5.17 -9.69
N ALA A 120 17.19 -6.30 -9.05
CA ALA A 120 16.92 -6.36 -7.62
C ALA A 120 17.79 -7.47 -7.01
N HIS A 121 18.47 -7.14 -5.92
CA HIS A 121 19.41 -8.06 -5.32
C HIS A 121 19.25 -8.16 -3.80
N LEU A 122 19.59 -9.33 -3.29
CA LEU A 122 19.56 -9.60 -1.85
C LEU A 122 20.83 -9.07 -1.18
N GLU A 123 20.64 -8.48 -0.03
CA GLU A 123 21.71 -8.06 0.86
C GLU A 123 21.28 -8.11 2.34
N GLU A 124 22.22 -7.93 3.25
CA GLU A 124 21.93 -7.75 4.67
C GLU A 124 21.84 -6.29 5.06
N ASP A 125 20.91 -5.93 5.95
CA ASP A 125 20.87 -4.58 6.50
C ASP A 125 22.00 -4.38 7.54
N ALA A 126 22.47 -3.14 7.70
CA ALA A 126 23.37 -2.74 8.77
C ALA A 126 22.61 -2.53 10.08
N GLY A 127 23.32 -2.44 11.20
CA GLY A 127 22.76 -2.05 12.48
C GLY A 127 22.29 -0.59 12.49
N LYS A 128 22.03 -0.07 13.67
CA LYS A 128 21.59 1.32 13.86
C LYS A 128 22.61 2.08 14.69
N ASN A 129 23.10 3.21 14.18
CA ASN A 129 23.88 4.16 14.94
C ASN A 129 23.00 5.24 15.53
N ILE A 130 23.11 5.45 16.83
CA ILE A 130 22.42 6.52 17.54
C ILE A 130 23.49 7.49 18.04
N HIS A 131 23.58 8.64 17.39
CA HIS A 131 24.57 9.66 17.72
C HIS A 131 24.12 10.51 18.90
N GLU A 132 24.97 10.62 19.91
CA GLU A 132 24.83 11.54 21.04
C GLU A 132 26.03 12.50 21.05
N ASN A 133 25.99 13.53 21.87
CA ASN A 133 26.97 14.65 21.83
C ASN A 133 28.44 14.20 21.78
N ASN A 134 28.86 13.20 22.57
CA ASN A 134 30.25 12.77 22.68
C ASN A 134 30.49 11.29 22.37
N PHE A 135 29.46 10.52 22.02
CA PHE A 135 29.55 9.10 21.70
C PHE A 135 28.43 8.65 20.80
N SER A 136 28.58 7.48 20.22
CA SER A 136 27.53 6.81 19.48
C SER A 136 27.17 5.50 20.15
N LYS A 137 25.88 5.20 20.25
CA LYS A 137 25.37 3.91 20.65
C LYS A 137 25.12 3.09 19.38
N VAL A 138 25.43 1.81 19.44
CA VAL A 138 25.24 0.88 18.33
C VAL A 138 24.23 -0.16 18.75
N ASP A 139 23.14 -0.28 17.97
CA ASP A 139 22.15 -1.35 18.10
C ASP A 139 22.23 -2.26 16.88
N LEU A 140 22.58 -3.52 17.13
CA LEU A 140 22.77 -4.54 16.11
C LEU A 140 21.54 -5.44 15.89
N ASN A 141 20.39 -5.12 16.49
CA ASN A 141 19.17 -5.87 16.25
C ASN A 141 18.79 -5.92 14.78
N ARG A 142 19.00 -4.82 14.04
CA ARG A 142 18.73 -4.75 12.60
C ARG A 142 19.83 -5.38 11.74
N ALA A 143 21.07 -5.47 12.22
CA ALA A 143 22.19 -6.02 11.46
C ALA A 143 21.89 -7.46 11.00
N GLY A 144 21.97 -7.70 9.69
CA GLY A 144 21.62 -8.98 9.07
C GLY A 144 20.13 -9.19 8.76
N THR A 145 19.26 -8.20 8.96
CA THR A 145 17.88 -8.25 8.44
C THR A 145 17.92 -8.33 6.91
N PRO A 146 17.15 -9.25 6.29
CA PRO A 146 17.17 -9.37 4.83
C PRO A 146 16.67 -8.12 4.16
N LEU A 147 17.45 -7.59 3.21
CA LEU A 147 17.10 -6.48 2.33
C LEU A 147 16.97 -6.95 0.90
N LEU A 148 16.05 -6.35 0.17
CA LEU A 148 16.01 -6.37 -1.28
C LEU A 148 16.27 -4.93 -1.76
N GLU A 149 17.42 -4.72 -2.42
CA GLU A 149 17.74 -3.45 -3.09
C GLU A 149 17.26 -3.52 -4.54
N ILE A 150 16.45 -2.55 -4.94
CA ILE A 150 15.81 -2.45 -6.25
C ILE A 150 16.32 -1.20 -6.94
N VAL A 151 16.99 -1.35 -8.08
CA VAL A 151 17.58 -0.25 -8.84
C VAL A 151 16.80 -0.03 -10.13
N SER A 152 16.26 1.17 -10.31
CA SER A 152 15.58 1.54 -11.55
C SER A 152 16.56 1.97 -12.64
N GLU A 153 16.13 1.84 -13.91
CA GLU A 153 16.78 2.57 -15.00
C GLU A 153 16.59 4.10 -14.81
N PRO A 154 17.53 4.95 -15.29
CA PRO A 154 17.42 6.42 -15.20
C PRO A 154 16.43 6.98 -16.22
N GLU A 155 15.21 6.48 -16.21
CA GLU A 155 14.16 6.78 -17.21
C GLU A 155 13.10 7.75 -16.69
N LEU A 156 13.12 8.08 -15.40
CA LEU A 156 12.18 9.04 -14.81
C LEU A 156 12.57 10.47 -15.18
N ARG A 157 11.57 11.32 -15.47
CA ARG A 157 11.76 12.67 -16.03
C ARG A 157 11.13 13.78 -15.19
N SER A 158 10.47 13.44 -14.10
CA SER A 158 9.89 14.41 -13.18
C SER A 158 9.76 13.85 -11.77
N SER A 159 9.59 14.72 -10.79
CA SER A 159 9.29 14.34 -9.40
C SER A 159 7.96 13.60 -9.30
N ASP A 160 6.95 13.95 -10.13
CA ASP A 160 5.66 13.26 -10.19
C ASP A 160 5.84 11.81 -10.66
N GLU A 161 6.66 11.57 -11.70
CA GLU A 161 6.99 10.21 -12.18
C GLU A 161 7.73 9.40 -11.10
N ALA A 162 8.67 10.01 -10.40
CA ALA A 162 9.41 9.36 -9.32
C ALA A 162 8.47 8.92 -8.18
N VAL A 163 7.54 9.78 -7.78
CA VAL A 163 6.54 9.44 -6.75
C VAL A 163 5.57 8.38 -7.24
N ALA A 164 5.13 8.44 -8.49
CA ALA A 164 4.25 7.43 -9.08
C ALA A 164 4.93 6.04 -9.13
N TYR A 165 6.21 6.00 -9.53
CA TYR A 165 7.02 4.79 -9.53
C TYR A 165 7.13 4.19 -8.12
N LEU A 166 7.47 5.00 -7.12
CA LEU A 166 7.65 4.54 -5.75
C LEU A 166 6.34 4.05 -5.12
N LYS A 167 5.23 4.74 -5.36
CA LYS A 167 3.90 4.30 -4.91
C LYS A 167 3.51 2.97 -5.55
N LYS A 168 3.79 2.81 -6.83
CA LYS A 168 3.53 1.56 -7.55
C LYS A 168 4.36 0.42 -7.01
N LEU A 169 5.67 0.64 -6.81
CA LEU A 169 6.59 -0.33 -6.25
C LEU A 169 6.19 -0.73 -4.82
N HIS A 170 5.89 0.26 -3.98
CA HIS A 170 5.41 0.08 -2.61
C HIS A 170 4.13 -0.80 -2.58
N SER A 171 3.16 -0.51 -3.45
CA SER A 171 1.92 -1.28 -3.56
C SER A 171 2.19 -2.73 -3.99
N ILE A 172 3.04 -2.95 -5.01
CA ILE A 172 3.41 -4.31 -5.46
C ILE A 172 4.04 -5.10 -4.31
N ILE A 173 5.04 -4.53 -3.63
CA ILE A 173 5.75 -5.19 -2.52
C ILE A 173 4.79 -5.53 -1.37
N ARG A 174 3.85 -4.62 -1.06
CA ARG A 174 2.83 -4.85 -0.03
C ARG A 174 1.85 -5.95 -0.41
N PHE A 175 1.39 -5.98 -1.66
CA PHE A 175 0.46 -7.02 -2.14
C PHE A 175 1.10 -8.39 -2.28
N LEU A 176 2.41 -8.44 -2.57
CA LEU A 176 3.19 -9.68 -2.47
C LEU A 176 3.34 -10.20 -1.04
N ASP A 177 3.05 -9.36 -0.04
CA ASP A 177 3.22 -9.65 1.39
C ASP A 177 4.67 -10.06 1.75
N ILE A 178 5.64 -9.40 1.10
CA ILE A 178 7.07 -9.67 1.33
C ILE A 178 7.74 -8.64 2.25
N SER A 179 7.08 -7.50 2.51
CA SER A 179 7.51 -6.42 3.40
C SER A 179 6.29 -5.68 3.96
N ASP A 180 6.44 -5.03 5.10
CA ASP A 180 5.47 -4.07 5.66
C ASP A 180 5.56 -2.70 5.00
N VAL A 181 6.66 -2.43 4.27
CA VAL A 181 6.95 -1.20 3.51
C VAL A 181 6.80 0.10 4.32
N ASN A 182 7.11 0.06 5.61
CA ASN A 182 7.00 1.20 6.51
C ASN A 182 8.19 2.17 6.37
N MET A 183 7.96 3.31 5.72
CA MET A 183 8.99 4.34 5.53
C MET A 183 9.44 4.99 6.84
N GLN A 184 8.57 5.06 7.86
CA GLN A 184 8.90 5.71 9.14
C GLN A 184 9.79 4.83 10.01
N GLU A 185 9.59 3.52 9.95
CA GLU A 185 10.41 2.54 10.65
C GLU A 185 11.66 2.15 9.86
N GLY A 186 11.73 2.57 8.58
CA GLY A 186 12.89 2.35 7.70
C GLY A 186 12.91 0.99 7.01
N SER A 187 11.79 0.27 6.99
CA SER A 187 11.67 -0.96 6.20
C SER A 187 11.45 -0.72 4.72
N PHE A 188 11.16 0.54 4.32
CA PHE A 188 11.16 1.01 2.94
C PHE A 188 11.91 2.33 2.85
N ARG A 189 13.05 2.34 2.18
CA ARG A 189 13.94 3.50 2.02
C ARG A 189 14.18 3.75 0.54
N CYS A 190 14.38 5.00 0.18
CA CYS A 190 14.70 5.37 -1.19
C CYS A 190 15.82 6.40 -1.22
N ASP A 191 16.78 6.19 -2.10
CA ASP A 191 17.78 7.16 -2.50
C ASP A 191 17.48 7.59 -3.95
N ALA A 192 17.60 8.88 -4.25
CA ALA A 192 17.34 9.42 -5.58
C ALA A 192 18.62 9.93 -6.23
N ASN A 193 18.92 9.43 -7.41
CA ASN A 193 19.99 9.92 -8.28
C ASN A 193 19.40 10.90 -9.28
N VAL A 194 19.80 12.17 -9.22
CA VAL A 194 19.23 13.26 -10.02
C VAL A 194 20.31 13.93 -10.86
N SER A 195 20.05 14.11 -12.14
CA SER A 195 20.84 14.95 -13.05
C SER A 195 19.92 15.69 -14.02
N ILE A 196 20.45 16.72 -14.67
CA ILE A 196 19.80 17.42 -15.78
C ILE A 196 20.66 17.31 -17.05
N ARG A 197 20.02 17.42 -18.19
CA ARG A 197 20.69 17.49 -19.50
C ARG A 197 19.96 18.44 -20.45
N PRO A 198 20.62 18.97 -21.48
CA PRO A 198 19.94 19.71 -22.55
C PRO A 198 18.85 18.84 -23.18
N LYS A 199 17.69 19.43 -23.48
CA LYS A 199 16.59 18.69 -24.10
C LYS A 199 16.99 18.12 -25.45
N GLY A 200 16.80 16.79 -25.62
CA GLY A 200 17.17 16.06 -26.83
C GLY A 200 18.58 15.46 -26.80
N ASP A 201 19.38 15.74 -25.78
CA ASP A 201 20.66 15.06 -25.57
C ASP A 201 20.42 13.65 -24.97
N THR A 202 21.27 12.69 -25.34
CA THR A 202 21.24 11.31 -24.86
C THR A 202 22.32 11.01 -23.82
N LYS A 203 23.30 11.92 -23.68
CA LYS A 203 24.41 11.79 -22.72
C LYS A 203 23.89 11.83 -21.28
N LEU A 204 24.46 11.00 -20.42
CA LEU A 204 24.26 11.09 -18.98
C LEU A 204 25.27 12.11 -18.40
N TYR A 205 24.72 13.10 -17.71
CA TYR A 205 25.48 14.14 -17.05
C TYR A 205 25.76 13.78 -15.57
N THR A 206 26.51 14.63 -14.88
CA THR A 206 26.87 14.41 -13.49
C THR A 206 25.63 14.21 -12.63
N ARG A 207 25.56 13.08 -11.96
CA ARG A 207 24.46 12.74 -11.05
C ARG A 207 24.81 13.13 -9.61
N VAL A 208 23.79 13.54 -8.89
CA VAL A 208 23.83 13.79 -7.45
C VAL A 208 22.91 12.77 -6.77
N GLU A 209 23.43 12.06 -5.78
CA GLU A 209 22.66 11.13 -4.95
C GLU A 209 22.05 11.90 -3.78
N ILE A 210 20.75 11.75 -3.55
CA ILE A 210 20.04 12.38 -2.44
C ILE A 210 19.58 11.31 -1.46
N LYS A 211 19.98 11.46 -0.19
CA LYS A 211 19.64 10.56 0.92
C LYS A 211 18.70 11.23 1.95
N ASN A 212 18.25 10.44 2.92
CA ASN A 212 17.31 10.86 3.98
C ASN A 212 15.91 11.19 3.48
N LEU A 213 15.41 10.37 2.58
CA LEU A 213 14.11 10.51 1.93
C LEU A 213 13.09 9.54 2.56
N ASN A 214 12.44 9.97 3.64
CA ASN A 214 11.59 9.11 4.48
C ASN A 214 10.07 9.32 4.28
N SER A 215 9.68 9.98 3.19
CA SER A 215 8.28 10.06 2.74
C SER A 215 8.20 10.44 1.26
N PHE A 216 7.12 10.04 0.58
CA PHE A 216 6.88 10.41 -0.82
C PHE A 216 6.90 11.93 -1.04
N ARG A 217 6.39 12.70 -0.07
CA ARG A 217 6.41 14.17 -0.11
C ARG A 217 7.84 14.71 -0.07
N PHE A 218 8.70 14.16 0.79
CA PHE A 218 10.09 14.61 0.88
C PHE A 218 10.90 14.21 -0.34
N ILE A 219 10.64 13.04 -0.93
CA ILE A 219 11.24 12.63 -2.20
C ILE A 219 10.90 13.63 -3.31
N GLN A 220 9.62 14.01 -3.43
CA GLN A 220 9.19 15.01 -4.40
C GLN A 220 9.91 16.34 -4.20
N LYS A 221 9.92 16.85 -2.98
CA LYS A 221 10.57 18.15 -2.65
C LYS A 221 12.08 18.13 -2.85
N ALA A 222 12.74 17.04 -2.50
CA ALA A 222 14.18 16.89 -2.68
C ALA A 222 14.57 16.90 -4.17
N ILE A 223 13.82 16.17 -5.00
CA ILE A 223 14.03 16.15 -6.45
C ILE A 223 13.78 17.54 -7.05
N GLU A 224 12.65 18.19 -6.69
CA GLU A 224 12.33 19.54 -7.17
C GLU A 224 13.43 20.55 -6.81
N TYR A 225 13.92 20.51 -5.57
CA TYR A 225 15.01 21.38 -5.12
C TYR A 225 16.31 21.14 -5.91
N GLU A 226 16.70 19.88 -6.07
CA GLU A 226 17.95 19.52 -6.73
C GLU A 226 17.92 19.85 -8.23
N VAL A 227 16.79 19.61 -8.90
CA VAL A 227 16.59 20.02 -10.30
C VAL A 227 16.71 21.53 -10.45
N LYS A 228 16.12 22.30 -9.54
CA LYS A 228 16.23 23.76 -9.53
C LYS A 228 17.68 24.20 -9.34
N ARG A 229 18.38 23.68 -8.34
CA ARG A 229 19.77 23.99 -8.05
C ARG A 229 20.68 23.72 -9.26
N GLN A 230 20.54 22.55 -9.89
CA GLN A 230 21.34 22.20 -11.07
C GLN A 230 21.02 23.07 -12.28
N SER A 231 19.75 23.46 -12.46
CA SER A 231 19.32 24.33 -13.55
C SER A 231 19.85 25.77 -13.38
N GLU A 232 19.82 26.30 -12.15
CA GLU A 232 20.38 27.61 -11.81
C GLU A 232 21.89 27.65 -12.07
N ALA A 233 22.63 26.63 -11.58
CA ALA A 233 24.08 26.51 -11.83
C ALA A 233 24.39 26.43 -13.33
N TRP A 234 23.53 25.80 -14.14
CA TRP A 234 23.73 25.75 -15.59
C TRP A 234 23.51 27.11 -16.23
N GLU A 235 22.46 27.83 -15.86
CA GLU A 235 22.11 29.16 -16.38
C GLU A 235 23.17 30.20 -16.00
N ASP A 236 23.77 30.08 -14.80
CA ASP A 236 24.83 30.94 -14.29
C ASP A 236 26.22 30.59 -14.87
N GLY A 237 26.33 29.47 -15.60
CA GLY A 237 27.60 29.00 -16.17
C GLY A 237 28.57 28.40 -15.16
N THR A 238 28.08 28.02 -13.96
CA THR A 238 28.86 27.44 -12.85
C THR A 238 28.65 25.93 -12.69
N TYR A 239 27.92 25.30 -13.61
CA TYR A 239 27.52 23.89 -13.52
C TYR A 239 28.67 22.92 -13.22
N GLU A 240 29.80 23.04 -13.95
CA GLU A 240 30.94 22.13 -13.80
C GLU A 240 31.65 22.29 -12.42
N GLN A 241 31.49 23.46 -11.76
CA GLN A 241 32.04 23.72 -10.44
C GLN A 241 31.10 23.32 -9.31
N GLU A 242 29.78 23.56 -9.48
CA GLU A 242 28.79 23.38 -8.42
C GLU A 242 28.05 22.02 -8.47
N VAL A 243 28.00 21.41 -9.65
CA VAL A 243 27.34 20.10 -9.84
C VAL A 243 28.41 19.04 -10.01
N VAL A 244 28.90 18.53 -8.91
CA VAL A 244 29.87 17.44 -8.85
C VAL A 244 29.19 16.13 -8.43
N GLN A 245 29.81 15.00 -8.72
CA GLN A 245 29.32 13.71 -8.25
C GLN A 245 29.52 13.63 -6.74
N GLU A 246 28.41 13.77 -6.01
CA GLU A 246 28.39 13.78 -4.54
C GLU A 246 27.13 13.13 -3.98
N THR A 247 27.17 12.79 -2.69
CA THR A 247 25.98 12.45 -1.90
C THR A 247 25.53 13.67 -1.11
N ARG A 248 24.24 14.00 -1.21
CA ARG A 248 23.60 15.11 -0.50
C ARG A 248 22.54 14.60 0.47
N LEU A 249 22.45 15.20 1.64
CA LEU A 249 21.41 14.95 2.62
C LEU A 249 20.23 15.90 2.39
N PHE A 250 19.02 15.38 2.35
CA PHE A 250 17.84 16.22 2.36
C PHE A 250 17.52 16.70 3.79
N ASP A 251 17.57 18.01 4.00
CA ASP A 251 17.17 18.70 5.23
C ASP A 251 15.66 18.88 5.21
N THR A 252 14.94 18.05 5.98
CA THR A 252 13.47 18.01 6.01
C THR A 252 12.86 19.25 6.68
N THR A 253 13.63 20.02 7.45
CA THR A 253 13.19 21.25 8.12
C THR A 253 13.22 22.44 7.16
N ASN A 254 14.33 22.59 6.43
CA ASN A 254 14.53 23.71 5.51
C ASN A 254 14.13 23.37 4.06
N LEU A 255 13.82 22.11 3.77
CA LEU A 255 13.47 21.58 2.44
C LEU A 255 14.55 21.84 1.39
N VAL A 256 15.82 21.67 1.76
CA VAL A 256 16.99 21.85 0.90
C VAL A 256 17.89 20.62 0.94
N THR A 257 18.76 20.45 -0.07
CA THR A 257 19.81 19.44 -0.02
C THR A 257 21.12 20.07 0.46
N ARG A 258 21.90 19.32 1.26
CA ARG A 258 23.23 19.74 1.75
C ARG A 258 24.26 18.70 1.39
N SER A 259 25.43 19.10 0.93
CA SER A 259 26.54 18.18 0.68
C SER A 259 26.93 17.44 1.95
N MET A 260 27.02 16.11 1.84
CA MET A 260 27.53 15.25 2.94
C MET A 260 28.96 14.80 2.69
N ARG A 261 29.25 14.47 1.43
CA ARG A 261 30.46 13.74 1.08
C ARG A 261 30.87 14.05 -0.35
N GLY A 262 32.06 14.49 -0.54
CA GLY A 262 32.63 14.82 -1.85
C GLY A 262 33.15 13.60 -2.60
N LYS A 263 33.57 13.84 -3.84
CA LYS A 263 34.08 12.85 -4.79
C LYS A 263 35.36 12.13 -4.32
N GLU A 264 36.18 12.78 -3.48
CA GLU A 264 37.45 12.25 -2.97
C GLU A 264 37.24 11.09 -1.96
N GLU A 265 36.02 10.94 -1.42
CA GLU A 265 35.67 9.91 -0.47
C GLU A 265 34.77 8.81 -1.08
N ALA A 266 34.67 8.72 -2.41
CA ALA A 266 33.93 7.63 -3.05
C ALA A 266 34.52 6.29 -2.64
N ALA A 267 33.80 5.52 -1.84
CA ALA A 267 34.30 4.26 -1.32
C ALA A 267 34.47 3.26 -2.46
N GLU A 268 35.72 2.83 -2.68
CA GLU A 268 35.98 1.65 -3.50
C GLU A 268 35.66 0.41 -2.66
N TYR A 269 34.51 -0.19 -2.91
CA TYR A 269 34.01 -1.31 -2.12
C TYR A 269 34.75 -2.62 -2.35
N ARG A 270 35.61 -2.72 -3.37
CA ARG A 270 36.45 -3.89 -3.66
C ARG A 270 35.64 -5.19 -3.56
N TYR A 271 34.56 -5.28 -4.33
CA TYR A 271 33.71 -6.46 -4.34
C TYR A 271 34.48 -7.72 -4.71
N PHE A 272 34.24 -8.80 -3.99
CA PHE A 272 34.66 -10.14 -4.36
C PHE A 272 33.65 -11.18 -3.83
N PRO A 273 33.54 -12.36 -4.46
CA PRO A 273 32.64 -13.40 -3.99
C PRO A 273 32.90 -13.77 -2.53
N ASP A 274 31.84 -13.86 -1.73
CA ASP A 274 31.97 -14.29 -0.33
C ASP A 274 32.45 -15.73 -0.26
N PRO A 275 33.60 -16.03 0.38
CA PRO A 275 34.16 -17.38 0.44
C PRO A 275 33.38 -18.32 1.35
N ASP A 276 32.53 -17.81 2.25
CA ASP A 276 31.74 -18.58 3.19
C ASP A 276 30.36 -18.95 2.65
N LEU A 277 29.99 -18.43 1.46
CA LEU A 277 28.71 -18.67 0.81
C LEU A 277 28.92 -19.30 -0.57
N LEU A 278 28.34 -20.46 -0.78
CA LEU A 278 28.30 -21.08 -2.10
C LEU A 278 27.37 -20.28 -3.04
N PRO A 279 27.61 -20.31 -4.35
CA PRO A 279 26.65 -19.76 -5.31
C PRO A 279 25.26 -20.35 -5.08
N VAL A 280 24.26 -19.48 -5.12
CA VAL A 280 22.85 -19.89 -5.04
C VAL A 280 22.45 -20.49 -6.37
N LEU A 281 22.10 -21.77 -6.36
CA LEU A 281 21.62 -22.50 -7.52
C LEU A 281 20.13 -22.80 -7.34
N LEU A 282 19.28 -22.12 -8.09
CA LEU A 282 17.84 -22.29 -8.01
C LEU A 282 17.41 -23.56 -8.73
N LYS A 283 16.71 -24.43 -8.02
CA LYS A 283 15.95 -25.52 -8.63
C LYS A 283 14.70 -24.99 -9.31
N ASP A 284 14.15 -25.77 -10.28
CA ASP A 284 12.97 -25.35 -11.03
C ASP A 284 11.75 -25.10 -10.11
N GLU A 285 11.63 -25.81 -8.99
CA GLU A 285 10.56 -25.60 -7.99
C GLU A 285 10.50 -24.16 -7.45
N PHE A 286 11.63 -23.45 -7.37
CA PHE A 286 11.68 -22.04 -6.96
C PHE A 286 11.13 -21.13 -8.03
N LEU A 287 11.19 -21.54 -9.30
CA LEU A 287 10.65 -20.78 -10.42
C LEU A 287 9.12 -20.96 -10.53
N ASP A 288 8.54 -21.97 -9.90
CA ASP A 288 7.11 -22.26 -9.90
C ASP A 288 6.34 -21.54 -8.77
N ILE A 289 7.01 -20.69 -7.98
CA ILE A 289 6.37 -19.90 -6.94
C ILE A 289 5.22 -19.09 -7.56
N LYS A 290 4.01 -19.32 -7.05
CA LYS A 290 2.83 -18.52 -7.41
C LYS A 290 2.84 -17.23 -6.61
N ILE A 291 2.64 -16.11 -7.31
CA ILE A 291 2.44 -14.81 -6.69
C ILE A 291 0.94 -14.54 -6.55
N PRO A 292 0.52 -13.78 -5.53
CA PRO A 292 -0.87 -13.32 -5.43
C PRO A 292 -1.20 -12.37 -6.57
N GLU A 293 -2.50 -12.15 -6.80
CA GLU A 293 -3.00 -11.17 -7.75
C GLU A 293 -2.49 -9.77 -7.39
N LEU A 294 -1.90 -9.10 -8.35
CA LEU A 294 -1.31 -7.78 -8.17
C LEU A 294 -2.37 -6.66 -8.19
N PRO A 295 -2.06 -5.46 -7.67
CA PRO A 295 -3.04 -4.37 -7.56
C PRO A 295 -3.76 -4.04 -8.87
N ASP A 296 -3.05 -3.98 -10.00
CA ASP A 296 -3.67 -3.64 -11.29
C ASP A 296 -4.60 -4.75 -11.81
N GLU A 297 -4.19 -6.01 -11.68
CA GLU A 297 -5.00 -7.16 -12.04
C GLU A 297 -6.28 -7.19 -11.20
N LYS A 298 -6.13 -6.96 -9.89
CA LYS A 298 -7.23 -6.90 -8.94
C LYS A 298 -8.17 -5.73 -9.23
N LYS A 299 -7.63 -4.55 -9.56
CA LYS A 299 -8.43 -3.39 -10.00
C LYS A 299 -9.25 -3.74 -11.25
N ALA A 300 -8.61 -4.32 -12.26
CA ALA A 300 -9.28 -4.75 -13.47
C ALA A 300 -10.40 -5.76 -13.18
N ARG A 301 -10.14 -6.78 -12.38
CA ARG A 301 -11.15 -7.76 -11.97
C ARG A 301 -12.34 -7.13 -11.25
N PHE A 302 -12.12 -6.19 -10.32
CA PHE A 302 -13.19 -5.51 -9.62
C PHE A 302 -14.08 -4.68 -10.57
N ILE A 303 -13.48 -4.07 -11.60
CA ILE A 303 -14.21 -3.30 -12.61
C ILE A 303 -14.97 -4.24 -13.55
N ASP A 304 -14.27 -5.20 -14.15
CA ASP A 304 -14.77 -6.00 -15.27
C ASP A 304 -15.74 -7.10 -14.80
N GLU A 305 -15.45 -7.79 -13.70
CA GLU A 305 -16.27 -8.91 -13.22
C GLU A 305 -17.32 -8.49 -12.20
N LEU A 306 -17.00 -7.51 -11.31
CA LEU A 306 -17.91 -7.10 -10.24
C LEU A 306 -18.69 -5.82 -10.58
N GLY A 307 -18.41 -5.17 -11.71
CA GLY A 307 -19.07 -3.95 -12.18
C GLY A 307 -18.90 -2.75 -11.25
N ILE A 308 -17.72 -2.66 -10.58
CA ILE A 308 -17.38 -1.58 -9.67
C ILE A 308 -16.83 -0.40 -10.49
N LYS A 309 -17.13 0.82 -10.07
CA LYS A 309 -16.60 2.02 -10.72
C LYS A 309 -15.10 2.12 -10.49
N GLU A 310 -14.36 2.66 -11.47
CA GLU A 310 -12.91 2.80 -11.40
C GLU A 310 -12.44 3.54 -10.15
N SER A 311 -13.08 4.67 -9.80
CA SER A 311 -12.76 5.44 -8.59
C SER A 311 -12.91 4.64 -7.30
N ASP A 312 -13.91 3.77 -7.23
CA ASP A 312 -14.15 2.93 -6.06
C ASP A 312 -13.14 1.78 -6.00
N ALA A 313 -12.82 1.18 -7.16
CA ALA A 313 -11.79 0.14 -7.27
C ALA A 313 -10.40 0.67 -6.85
N GLU A 314 -10.05 1.92 -7.19
CA GLU A 314 -8.82 2.58 -6.73
C GLU A 314 -8.74 2.67 -5.20
N VAL A 315 -9.84 2.99 -4.54
CA VAL A 315 -9.91 3.00 -3.07
C VAL A 315 -9.71 1.58 -2.53
N LEU A 316 -10.36 0.58 -3.11
CA LEU A 316 -10.26 -0.81 -2.66
C LEU A 316 -8.86 -1.41 -2.80
N ILE A 317 -8.07 -0.96 -3.78
CA ILE A 317 -6.68 -1.41 -3.96
C ILE A 317 -5.64 -0.47 -3.32
N SER A 318 -6.07 0.56 -2.60
CA SER A 318 -5.16 1.52 -1.96
C SER A 318 -4.28 0.89 -0.88
N SER A 319 -4.75 -0.19 -0.26
CA SER A 319 -3.97 -1.04 0.64
C SER A 319 -4.38 -2.51 0.51
N LEU A 320 -3.49 -3.40 0.93
CA LEU A 320 -3.75 -4.84 0.96
C LEU A 320 -4.91 -5.19 1.90
N GLU A 321 -4.99 -4.51 3.04
CA GLU A 321 -6.01 -4.71 4.08
C GLU A 321 -7.38 -4.32 3.56
N MET A 322 -7.49 -3.20 2.88
CA MET A 322 -8.73 -2.73 2.24
C MET A 322 -9.22 -3.72 1.19
N SER A 323 -8.30 -4.20 0.37
CA SER A 323 -8.60 -5.20 -0.66
C SER A 323 -9.06 -6.52 -0.04
N ARG A 324 -8.36 -7.03 0.98
CA ARG A 324 -8.72 -8.25 1.71
C ARG A 324 -10.09 -8.14 2.40
N PHE A 325 -10.36 -6.99 3.00
CA PHE A 325 -11.65 -6.73 3.64
C PHE A 325 -12.80 -6.80 2.62
N PHE A 326 -12.64 -6.14 1.48
CA PHE A 326 -13.63 -6.18 0.41
C PHE A 326 -13.83 -7.60 -0.15
N GLU A 327 -12.76 -8.33 -0.42
CA GLU A 327 -12.87 -9.73 -0.87
C GLU A 327 -13.56 -10.64 0.15
N SER A 328 -13.34 -10.40 1.44
CA SER A 328 -14.04 -11.11 2.51
C SER A 328 -15.54 -10.80 2.51
N LEU A 329 -15.97 -9.58 2.16
CA LEU A 329 -17.39 -9.26 1.96
C LEU A 329 -17.98 -9.99 0.74
N ILE A 330 -17.27 -9.98 -0.40
CA ILE A 330 -17.73 -10.64 -1.63
C ILE A 330 -17.83 -12.16 -1.45
N SER A 331 -16.94 -12.77 -0.68
CA SER A 331 -16.97 -14.21 -0.38
C SER A 331 -18.27 -14.65 0.35
N GLN A 332 -19.01 -13.71 0.93
CA GLN A 332 -20.30 -13.94 1.59
C GLN A 332 -21.49 -13.89 0.61
N ASN A 333 -21.23 -13.81 -0.71
CA ASN A 333 -22.24 -13.70 -1.78
C ASN A 333 -23.14 -12.45 -1.66
N LEU A 334 -22.58 -11.33 -1.22
CA LEU A 334 -23.26 -10.03 -1.10
C LEU A 334 -23.14 -9.22 -2.39
N ASN A 335 -24.05 -8.27 -2.60
CA ASN A 335 -24.02 -7.37 -3.75
C ASN A 335 -22.73 -6.50 -3.73
N PRO A 336 -21.86 -6.58 -4.76
CA PRO A 336 -20.58 -5.87 -4.76
C PRO A 336 -20.72 -4.35 -4.62
N LYS A 337 -21.70 -3.73 -5.28
CA LYS A 337 -21.91 -2.27 -5.24
C LYS A 337 -22.36 -1.81 -3.85
N LEU A 338 -23.15 -2.63 -3.17
CA LEU A 338 -23.57 -2.32 -1.81
C LEU A 338 -22.37 -2.47 -0.85
N CYS A 339 -21.58 -3.53 -1.00
CA CYS A 339 -20.36 -3.74 -0.22
C CYS A 339 -19.38 -2.55 -0.36
N VAL A 340 -19.12 -2.08 -1.58
CA VAL A 340 -18.27 -0.91 -1.84
C VAL A 340 -18.79 0.33 -1.12
N ASN A 341 -20.08 0.62 -1.26
CA ASN A 341 -20.66 1.81 -0.62
C ASN A 341 -20.54 1.76 0.90
N TRP A 342 -20.84 0.64 1.51
CA TRP A 342 -20.75 0.46 2.97
C TRP A 342 -19.32 0.46 3.47
N LEU A 343 -18.40 -0.12 2.74
CA LEU A 343 -16.99 -0.12 3.10
C LEU A 343 -16.36 1.26 2.89
N ASN A 344 -16.38 1.80 1.64
CA ASN A 344 -15.66 3.01 1.28
C ASN A 344 -16.25 4.29 1.89
N THR A 345 -17.57 4.30 2.17
CA THR A 345 -18.26 5.51 2.65
C THR A 345 -18.62 5.41 4.12
N GLU A 346 -19.34 4.36 4.52
CA GLU A 346 -19.92 4.30 5.85
C GLU A 346 -18.88 3.84 6.89
N LEU A 347 -18.23 2.70 6.68
CA LEU A 347 -17.23 2.20 7.64
C LEU A 347 -15.98 3.09 7.67
N MET A 348 -15.43 3.43 6.50
CA MET A 348 -14.25 4.30 6.44
C MET A 348 -14.52 5.69 7.02
N GLY A 349 -15.76 6.18 6.94
CA GLY A 349 -16.18 7.44 7.56
C GLY A 349 -16.14 7.44 9.09
N LEU A 350 -16.21 6.26 9.73
CA LEU A 350 -16.13 6.08 11.17
C LEU A 350 -14.68 5.92 11.66
N LEU A 351 -13.77 5.46 10.82
CA LEU A 351 -12.36 5.27 11.16
C LEU A 351 -11.67 6.64 11.24
N LYS A 352 -11.33 7.06 12.45
CA LYS A 352 -10.68 8.35 12.75
C LYS A 352 -9.50 8.16 13.69
N GLY A 353 -8.53 9.08 13.63
CA GLY A 353 -7.35 9.07 14.49
C GLY A 353 -6.44 7.89 14.15
N GLU A 354 -6.20 7.00 15.09
CA GLU A 354 -5.35 5.82 14.95
C GLU A 354 -6.10 4.58 14.42
N LEU A 355 -7.41 4.70 14.16
CA LEU A 355 -8.19 3.59 13.63
C LEU A 355 -7.98 3.46 12.12
N THR A 356 -7.68 2.25 11.70
CA THR A 356 -7.50 1.82 10.31
C THR A 356 -8.44 0.66 9.99
N ILE A 357 -8.50 0.26 8.74
CA ILE A 357 -9.29 -0.92 8.36
C ILE A 357 -8.79 -2.21 9.05
N GLU A 358 -7.48 -2.26 9.35
CA GLU A 358 -6.82 -3.41 9.96
C GLU A 358 -7.22 -3.59 11.43
N ASN A 359 -7.37 -2.49 12.17
CA ASN A 359 -7.77 -2.49 13.58
C ASN A 359 -9.21 -2.02 13.81
N SER A 360 -10.04 -2.07 12.76
CA SER A 360 -11.45 -1.68 12.82
C SER A 360 -12.23 -2.51 13.85
N PRO A 361 -13.04 -1.87 14.70
CA PRO A 361 -13.94 -2.56 15.64
C PRO A 361 -15.00 -3.42 14.92
N VAL A 362 -15.31 -3.10 13.67
CA VAL A 362 -16.25 -3.83 12.83
C VAL A 362 -15.45 -4.53 11.73
N ASP A 363 -15.38 -5.84 11.79
CA ASP A 363 -14.73 -6.68 10.79
C ASP A 363 -15.64 -6.96 9.58
N ALA A 364 -15.09 -7.65 8.59
CA ALA A 364 -15.83 -7.98 7.37
C ALA A 364 -17.00 -8.94 7.60
N GLN A 365 -16.98 -9.75 8.66
CA GLN A 365 -18.09 -10.62 9.01
C GLN A 365 -19.27 -9.81 9.56
N LYS A 366 -19.02 -8.94 10.53
CA LYS A 366 -20.05 -8.05 11.10
C LYS A 366 -20.64 -7.13 10.05
N LEU A 367 -19.80 -6.48 9.23
CA LEU A 367 -20.28 -5.62 8.15
C LEU A 367 -21.08 -6.42 7.12
N GLY A 368 -20.67 -7.65 6.81
CA GLY A 368 -21.38 -8.54 5.89
C GLY A 368 -22.78 -8.92 6.40
N VAL A 369 -22.92 -9.23 7.70
CA VAL A 369 -24.25 -9.48 8.32
C VAL A 369 -25.13 -8.23 8.19
N LEU A 370 -24.60 -7.04 8.46
CA LEU A 370 -25.35 -5.79 8.30
C LEU A 370 -25.85 -5.58 6.87
N ILE A 371 -24.96 -5.76 5.88
CA ILE A 371 -25.31 -5.63 4.46
C ILE A 371 -26.38 -6.65 4.07
N LYS A 372 -26.25 -7.88 4.57
CA LYS A 372 -27.27 -8.93 4.33
C LYS A 372 -28.64 -8.55 4.88
N ARG A 373 -28.70 -7.91 6.07
CA ARG A 373 -29.95 -7.42 6.65
C ARG A 373 -30.57 -6.24 5.87
N ILE A 374 -29.77 -5.53 5.09
CA ILE A 374 -30.27 -4.52 4.16
C ILE A 374 -30.82 -5.19 2.90
N GLU A 375 -30.11 -6.18 2.34
CA GLU A 375 -30.50 -6.90 1.14
C GLU A 375 -31.80 -7.69 1.32
N ASP A 376 -31.97 -8.36 2.47
CA ASP A 376 -33.17 -9.13 2.78
C ASP A 376 -34.36 -8.27 3.28
N GLY A 377 -34.15 -6.95 3.42
CA GLY A 377 -35.18 -6.00 3.85
C GLY A 377 -35.50 -6.07 5.34
N THR A 378 -34.66 -6.71 6.16
CA THR A 378 -34.83 -6.74 7.63
C THR A 378 -34.70 -5.35 8.23
N ILE A 379 -33.82 -4.51 7.69
CA ILE A 379 -33.65 -3.10 8.07
C ILE A 379 -33.50 -2.22 6.81
N SER A 380 -33.84 -0.93 6.96
CA SER A 380 -33.58 0.05 5.90
C SER A 380 -32.11 0.47 5.90
N ALA A 381 -31.59 0.92 4.73
CA ALA A 381 -30.22 1.46 4.65
C ALA A 381 -29.99 2.65 5.61
N LYS A 382 -31.03 3.42 5.94
CA LYS A 382 -30.94 4.50 6.92
C LYS A 382 -30.75 3.93 8.34
N ALA A 383 -31.59 2.98 8.74
CA ALA A 383 -31.48 2.34 10.05
C ALA A 383 -30.16 1.57 10.21
N ALA A 384 -29.63 1.00 9.14
CA ALA A 384 -28.36 0.30 9.15
C ALA A 384 -27.17 1.21 9.51
N LYS A 385 -27.24 2.52 9.22
CA LYS A 385 -26.21 3.47 9.67
C LYS A 385 -26.21 3.62 11.20
N ASP A 386 -27.38 3.67 11.81
CA ASP A 386 -27.52 3.76 13.26
C ASP A 386 -27.02 2.46 13.92
N VAL A 387 -27.32 1.30 13.31
CA VAL A 387 -26.81 0.00 13.77
C VAL A 387 -25.29 -0.06 13.65
N LEU A 388 -24.72 0.38 12.51
CA LEU A 388 -23.26 0.39 12.31
C LEU A 388 -22.57 1.28 13.37
N ALA A 389 -23.07 2.50 13.58
CA ALA A 389 -22.52 3.40 14.61
C ALA A 389 -22.60 2.78 16.01
N PHE A 390 -23.72 2.14 16.34
CA PHE A 390 -23.92 1.49 17.63
C PHE A 390 -22.93 0.33 17.86
N VAL A 391 -22.75 -0.58 16.90
CA VAL A 391 -21.81 -1.71 17.04
C VAL A 391 -20.36 -1.26 16.96
N PHE A 392 -20.08 -0.15 16.30
CA PHE A 392 -18.75 0.44 16.25
C PHE A 392 -18.29 0.93 17.64
N GLU A 393 -19.22 1.49 18.42
CA GLU A 393 -18.97 1.92 19.80
C GLU A 393 -19.09 0.76 20.81
N ASN A 394 -19.90 -0.26 20.51
CA ASN A 394 -20.18 -1.39 21.37
C ASN A 394 -19.69 -2.70 20.74
N THR A 395 -18.38 -2.90 20.73
CA THR A 395 -17.70 -3.95 19.95
C THR A 395 -18.10 -5.39 20.28
N SER A 396 -18.62 -5.65 21.47
CA SER A 396 -19.11 -6.97 21.92
C SER A 396 -20.52 -7.29 21.45
N VAL A 397 -21.25 -6.31 20.88
CA VAL A 397 -22.63 -6.48 20.42
C VAL A 397 -22.63 -6.96 18.96
N GLU A 398 -23.44 -7.97 18.68
CA GLU A 398 -23.63 -8.47 17.31
C GLU A 398 -24.71 -7.66 16.58
N ILE A 399 -24.70 -7.69 15.24
CA ILE A 399 -25.58 -6.89 14.37
C ILE A 399 -27.07 -7.16 14.67
N ASP A 400 -27.47 -8.41 14.78
CA ASP A 400 -28.88 -8.77 15.01
C ASP A 400 -29.34 -8.32 16.40
N GLU A 401 -28.48 -8.44 17.40
CA GLU A 401 -28.75 -7.95 18.76
C GLU A 401 -28.88 -6.41 18.78
N ALA A 402 -28.03 -5.70 18.02
CA ALA A 402 -28.12 -4.25 17.89
C ALA A 402 -29.43 -3.81 17.21
N ILE A 403 -29.85 -4.52 16.16
CA ILE A 403 -31.13 -4.27 15.48
C ILE A 403 -32.31 -4.40 16.46
N GLU A 404 -32.31 -5.43 17.30
CA GLU A 404 -33.36 -5.65 18.31
C GLU A 404 -33.32 -4.58 19.40
N LYS A 405 -32.13 -4.29 19.96
CA LYS A 405 -31.95 -3.27 21.02
C LYS A 405 -32.40 -1.88 20.58
N LEU A 406 -32.14 -1.54 19.31
CA LEU A 406 -32.52 -0.25 18.74
C LEU A 406 -33.96 -0.22 18.22
N GLY A 407 -34.63 -1.37 18.14
CA GLY A 407 -36.02 -1.48 17.63
C GLY A 407 -36.13 -1.11 16.14
N LEU A 408 -35.10 -1.40 15.33
CA LEU A 408 -34.97 -0.96 13.94
C LEU A 408 -35.41 -2.02 12.91
N LYS A 409 -35.91 -3.17 13.37
CA LYS A 409 -36.41 -4.21 12.47
C LYS A 409 -37.63 -3.72 11.69
N GLN A 410 -37.60 -3.87 10.35
CA GLN A 410 -38.70 -3.49 9.51
C GLN A 410 -39.89 -4.47 9.68
N VAL A 411 -41.09 -3.91 9.70
CA VAL A 411 -42.32 -4.68 9.66
C VAL A 411 -42.62 -5.02 8.21
N SER A 412 -42.49 -6.28 7.88
CA SER A 412 -42.78 -6.83 6.54
C SER A 412 -44.08 -7.66 6.53
N ASP A 413 -44.87 -7.57 7.58
CA ASP A 413 -46.16 -8.25 7.66
C ASP A 413 -47.20 -7.54 6.76
N ASP A 414 -47.57 -8.20 5.69
CA ASP A 414 -48.50 -7.66 4.69
C ASP A 414 -49.82 -7.24 5.33
N SER A 415 -50.33 -7.99 6.30
CA SER A 415 -51.60 -7.68 6.98
C SER A 415 -51.53 -6.39 7.84
N ALA A 416 -50.41 -6.16 8.52
CA ALA A 416 -50.21 -4.94 9.29
C ALA A 416 -50.06 -3.70 8.37
N ILE A 417 -49.36 -3.86 7.25
CA ILE A 417 -49.18 -2.80 6.27
C ILE A 417 -50.51 -2.51 5.54
N GLU A 418 -51.25 -3.54 5.15
CA GLU A 418 -52.59 -3.41 4.51
C GLU A 418 -53.57 -2.65 5.40
N ALA A 419 -53.65 -3.00 6.68
CA ALA A 419 -54.56 -2.32 7.62
C ALA A 419 -54.31 -0.82 7.70
N VAL A 420 -53.02 -0.41 7.73
CA VAL A 420 -52.65 1.02 7.74
C VAL A 420 -52.95 1.69 6.39
N ILE A 421 -52.66 1.01 5.29
CA ILE A 421 -53.00 1.51 3.93
C ILE A 421 -54.50 1.72 3.80
N GLU A 422 -55.34 0.77 4.21
CA GLU A 422 -56.80 0.90 4.16
C GLU A 422 -57.31 2.08 4.98
N GLN A 423 -56.76 2.31 6.18
CA GLN A 423 -57.10 3.49 6.98
C GLN A 423 -56.75 4.80 6.25
N ILE A 424 -55.56 4.85 5.62
CA ILE A 424 -55.13 6.04 4.89
C ILE A 424 -55.97 6.30 3.63
N LEU A 425 -56.32 5.23 2.87
CA LEU A 425 -57.12 5.35 1.69
C LEU A 425 -58.56 5.79 2.05
N ASN A 426 -59.14 5.21 3.10
CA ASN A 426 -60.46 5.60 3.60
C ASN A 426 -60.52 7.02 4.11
N ALA A 427 -59.48 7.47 4.82
CA ALA A 427 -59.37 8.86 5.33
C ALA A 427 -59.15 9.90 4.22
N ASN A 428 -58.77 9.48 3.01
CA ASN A 428 -58.46 10.36 1.87
C ASN A 428 -59.23 9.96 0.61
N ALA A 429 -60.51 9.57 0.74
CA ALA A 429 -61.33 9.07 -0.36
C ALA A 429 -61.35 10.01 -1.58
N ASP A 430 -61.37 11.32 -1.37
CA ASP A 430 -61.33 12.34 -2.45
C ASP A 430 -60.02 12.23 -3.28
N LYS A 431 -58.89 12.06 -2.62
CA LYS A 431 -57.60 11.93 -3.30
C LYS A 431 -57.48 10.57 -4.01
N VAL A 432 -58.09 9.51 -3.49
CA VAL A 432 -58.18 8.23 -4.18
C VAL A 432 -58.96 8.37 -5.49
N ALA A 433 -60.10 9.10 -5.47
CA ALA A 433 -60.87 9.39 -6.67
C ALA A 433 -60.07 10.21 -7.69
N GLU A 434 -59.32 11.21 -7.22
CA GLU A 434 -58.41 12.02 -8.06
C GLU A 434 -57.28 11.17 -8.67
N TYR A 435 -56.69 10.24 -7.90
CA TYR A 435 -55.68 9.33 -8.43
C TYR A 435 -56.26 8.47 -9.55
N LYS A 436 -57.40 7.85 -9.30
CA LYS A 436 -58.12 7.01 -10.29
C LYS A 436 -58.60 7.79 -11.53
N SER A 437 -58.72 9.11 -11.44
CA SER A 437 -58.99 10.03 -12.58
C SER A 437 -57.75 10.41 -13.40
N GLY A 438 -56.50 9.86 -13.04
CA GLY A 438 -55.27 10.05 -13.78
C GLY A 438 -54.24 10.96 -13.12
N LYS A 439 -54.44 11.40 -11.87
CA LYS A 439 -53.43 12.19 -11.13
C LYS A 439 -52.40 11.28 -10.46
N GLU A 440 -51.53 10.61 -11.24
CA GLU A 440 -50.55 9.66 -10.77
C GLU A 440 -49.59 10.15 -9.67
N LYS A 441 -49.35 11.49 -9.62
CA LYS A 441 -48.50 12.13 -8.58
C LYS A 441 -48.99 11.90 -7.14
N LEU A 442 -50.31 11.57 -6.97
CA LEU A 442 -50.89 11.26 -5.66
C LEU A 442 -50.44 9.93 -5.09
N PHE A 443 -49.89 9.03 -5.92
CA PHE A 443 -49.30 7.78 -5.43
C PHE A 443 -48.20 8.05 -4.39
N GLY A 444 -47.30 8.99 -4.68
CA GLY A 444 -46.24 9.41 -3.73
C GLY A 444 -46.78 9.96 -2.41
N PHE A 445 -47.96 10.63 -2.44
CA PHE A 445 -48.62 11.09 -1.21
C PHE A 445 -49.05 9.90 -0.33
N PHE A 446 -49.70 8.88 -0.92
CA PHE A 446 -50.14 7.69 -0.16
C PHE A 446 -48.94 6.90 0.40
N VAL A 447 -47.86 6.72 -0.39
CA VAL A 447 -46.61 6.11 0.10
C VAL A 447 -46.07 6.89 1.29
N GLY A 448 -45.97 8.22 1.17
CA GLY A 448 -45.43 9.10 2.23
C GLY A 448 -46.27 9.01 3.53
N GLN A 449 -47.58 9.01 3.43
CA GLN A 449 -48.49 8.89 4.59
C GLN A 449 -48.34 7.52 5.25
N THR A 450 -48.32 6.43 4.45
CA THR A 450 -48.16 5.07 4.99
C THR A 450 -46.84 4.91 5.71
N MET A 451 -45.75 5.41 5.13
CA MET A 451 -44.41 5.39 5.78
C MET A 451 -44.38 6.22 7.04
N LYS A 452 -45.10 7.35 7.11
CA LYS A 452 -45.20 8.20 8.28
C LYS A 452 -45.96 7.51 9.44
N GLU A 453 -47.12 6.90 9.13
CA GLU A 453 -47.90 6.13 10.12
C GLU A 453 -47.13 4.91 10.62
N GLY A 454 -46.41 4.22 9.75
CA GLY A 454 -45.51 3.12 10.12
C GLY A 454 -44.24 3.60 10.85
N LYS A 455 -44.10 4.91 11.13
CA LYS A 455 -42.90 5.52 11.78
C LYS A 455 -41.58 5.13 11.11
N GLY A 456 -41.62 4.85 9.82
CA GLY A 456 -40.46 4.39 9.05
C GLY A 456 -40.12 2.90 9.21
N ALA A 457 -40.90 2.15 9.98
CA ALA A 457 -40.69 0.72 10.19
C ALA A 457 -41.22 -0.17 9.07
N PHE A 458 -42.09 0.33 8.18
CA PHE A 458 -42.61 -0.45 7.07
C PHE A 458 -41.61 -0.59 5.93
N ASN A 459 -41.59 -1.77 5.29
CA ASN A 459 -40.75 -1.98 4.11
C ASN A 459 -41.32 -1.18 2.91
N PRO A 460 -40.61 -0.21 2.32
CA PRO A 460 -41.11 0.65 1.24
C PRO A 460 -41.51 -0.12 -0.01
N ALA A 461 -40.82 -1.24 -0.32
CA ALA A 461 -41.16 -2.05 -1.48
C ALA A 461 -42.55 -2.73 -1.29
N LYS A 462 -42.80 -3.26 -0.11
CA LYS A 462 -44.11 -3.87 0.26
C LYS A 462 -45.22 -2.82 0.28
N VAL A 463 -44.97 -1.65 0.85
CA VAL A 463 -45.94 -0.54 0.84
C VAL A 463 -46.30 -0.16 -0.60
N ASN A 464 -45.33 -0.05 -1.51
CA ASN A 464 -45.55 0.25 -2.92
C ASN A 464 -46.35 -0.85 -3.64
N GLU A 465 -46.02 -2.13 -3.36
CA GLU A 465 -46.71 -3.28 -3.93
C GLU A 465 -48.22 -3.32 -3.54
N ILE A 466 -48.46 -3.19 -2.23
CA ILE A 466 -49.83 -3.22 -1.68
C ILE A 466 -50.62 -2.00 -2.14
N LEU A 467 -50.05 -0.81 -2.14
CA LEU A 467 -50.70 0.41 -2.65
C LEU A 467 -51.05 0.30 -4.12
N LYS A 468 -50.18 -0.27 -4.97
CA LYS A 468 -50.50 -0.53 -6.38
C LYS A 468 -51.68 -1.49 -6.54
N THR A 469 -51.71 -2.54 -5.73
CA THR A 469 -52.83 -3.51 -5.77
C THR A 469 -54.16 -2.90 -5.32
N LYS A 470 -54.12 -2.02 -4.28
CA LYS A 470 -55.35 -1.41 -3.71
C LYS A 470 -55.85 -0.19 -4.52
N LEU A 471 -54.98 0.53 -5.21
CA LEU A 471 -55.38 1.68 -6.01
C LEU A 471 -55.73 1.35 -7.46
N GLY A 472 -55.32 0.20 -7.94
CA GLY A 472 -55.58 -0.31 -9.28
C GLY A 472 -54.54 0.12 -10.26
#